data_b42e495869c2521f1f737f77e5b5f39a
#
_entry.id   b42e495869c2521f1f737f77e5b5f39a
#
_cell.length_a   1.000
_cell.length_b   1.000
_cell.length_c   1.000
_cell.angle_alpha   90.00
_cell.angle_beta   90.00
_cell.angle_gamma   90.00
#
_symmetry.space_group_name_H-M   'P 1'
#
loop_
_entity.id
_entity.type
_entity.pdbx_description
1 polymer ?
#
loop_
_entity_poly.entity_id
_entity_poly.type
_entity_poly.pdbx_seq_one_letter_code
_entity_poly.pdbx_strand_id
1 'polypeptide(L)'
;MAIKIHHGPNGSYKTSGAIQDDLIPAIKKGRVIITNVRGLTRERIFQVMPETPSSCDVINLDLEDLDDMEKMRTWFMWAPRGAFIIFDETQLIFLKSWREADLKRFDFPDGPEAAKAAGRPMGWLDAWTRHRHFNWDIILTTPNIAYIRDDIRMTAEKAYLHSNLAVIGIRGRYKESQHSAQDNKPPARDVIVEIKKIRKETFALYESTATGSVTDTIAGKSLFRQPKILLFMAIPALAIGSVVYDGGPRLLMGDPVLPPAAGTAAPAQAGPAVGAARAVGAAGPDAADDVPGHAGVPGAAPVGHPFAGRDFIVKATLLSASGRRTYLFAVRGQDGSEFTLTDRDLTDTGYAVVPRGNCAAELSFKGGWSGYAACAGRSALGNAPPAQAAAPSVPPAAANSAAVRVTVVPDTSRLPRSIN
;
A
#
# COMPACT_ATOMS: atom_id res chain seq x y z
N MET A 1 26.19 0.98 -4.38
CA MET A 1 26.26 -0.26 -3.61
C MET A 1 25.10 -0.27 -2.65
N ALA A 2 24.22 -1.24 -2.80
CA ALA A 2 22.97 -1.28 -2.07
C ALA A 2 22.60 -2.72 -1.76
N ILE A 3 21.89 -2.94 -0.65
CA ILE A 3 21.12 -4.15 -0.43
C ILE A 3 19.67 -3.82 -0.78
N LYS A 4 19.08 -4.59 -1.71
CA LYS A 4 17.69 -4.44 -2.13
C LYS A 4 16.94 -5.76 -1.97
N ILE A 5 15.66 -5.67 -1.61
CA ILE A 5 14.81 -6.84 -1.42
C ILE A 5 13.63 -6.74 -2.39
N HIS A 6 13.52 -7.68 -3.32
CA HIS A 6 12.34 -7.84 -4.18
C HIS A 6 11.44 -8.93 -3.60
N HIS A 7 10.21 -8.59 -3.29
CA HIS A 7 9.28 -9.55 -2.69
C HIS A 7 7.89 -9.50 -3.34
N GLY A 8 7.13 -10.55 -3.14
CA GLY A 8 5.79 -10.70 -3.68
C GLY A 8 5.44 -12.16 -3.94
N PRO A 9 4.16 -12.46 -4.14
CA PRO A 9 3.70 -13.84 -4.33
C PRO A 9 4.37 -14.49 -5.55
N ASN A 10 4.30 -15.82 -5.63
CA ASN A 10 4.83 -16.54 -6.78
C ASN A 10 4.15 -16.07 -8.07
N GLY A 11 4.93 -15.94 -9.15
CA GLY A 11 4.46 -15.41 -10.43
C GLY A 11 4.28 -13.88 -10.47
N SER A 12 4.75 -13.13 -9.46
CA SER A 12 4.68 -11.67 -9.43
C SER A 12 5.80 -10.95 -10.18
N TYR A 13 6.67 -11.68 -10.89
CA TYR A 13 7.83 -11.15 -11.61
C TYR A 13 8.95 -10.59 -10.71
N LYS A 14 9.04 -10.99 -9.43
CA LYS A 14 10.09 -10.52 -8.51
C LYS A 14 11.51 -10.81 -9.03
N THR A 15 11.80 -12.05 -9.39
CA THR A 15 13.11 -12.47 -9.91
C THR A 15 13.40 -11.83 -11.27
N SER A 16 12.41 -11.81 -12.19
CA SER A 16 12.55 -11.14 -13.49
C SER A 16 12.82 -9.64 -13.36
N GLY A 17 12.12 -8.97 -12.43
CA GLY A 17 12.32 -7.55 -12.16
C GLY A 17 13.71 -7.26 -11.60
N ALA A 18 14.17 -8.05 -10.63
CA ALA A 18 15.51 -7.94 -10.07
C ALA A 18 16.62 -8.18 -11.13
N ILE A 19 16.41 -9.15 -12.03
CA ILE A 19 17.33 -9.37 -13.15
C ILE A 19 17.33 -8.18 -14.10
N GLN A 20 16.14 -7.69 -14.50
CA GLN A 20 16.02 -6.61 -15.47
C GLN A 20 16.60 -5.29 -14.97
N ASP A 21 16.30 -4.93 -13.74
CA ASP A 21 16.56 -3.58 -13.22
C ASP A 21 17.90 -3.48 -12.46
N ASP A 22 18.39 -4.59 -11.91
CA ASP A 22 19.61 -4.61 -11.11
C ASP A 22 20.74 -5.44 -11.71
N LEU A 23 20.47 -6.67 -12.18
CA LEU A 23 21.50 -7.57 -12.69
C LEU A 23 22.00 -7.15 -14.07
N ILE A 24 21.12 -6.83 -15.03
CA ILE A 24 21.53 -6.44 -16.39
C ILE A 24 22.48 -5.22 -16.36
N PRO A 25 22.25 -4.17 -15.56
CA PRO A 25 23.22 -3.10 -15.39
C PRO A 25 24.57 -3.54 -14.83
N ALA A 26 24.61 -4.55 -13.96
CA ALA A 26 25.86 -5.10 -13.43
C ALA A 26 26.62 -5.92 -14.48
N ILE A 27 25.92 -6.72 -15.29
CA ILE A 27 26.47 -7.44 -16.44
C ILE A 27 27.15 -6.45 -17.42
N LYS A 28 26.46 -5.37 -17.78
CA LYS A 28 26.99 -4.33 -18.68
C LYS A 28 28.24 -3.64 -18.14
N LYS A 29 28.45 -3.64 -16.83
CA LYS A 29 29.65 -3.13 -16.17
C LYS A 29 30.78 -4.18 -16.07
N GLY A 30 30.56 -5.39 -16.57
CA GLY A 30 31.54 -6.47 -16.53
C GLY A 30 31.89 -6.97 -15.13
N ARG A 31 30.91 -6.94 -14.20
CA ARG A 31 31.13 -7.38 -12.81
C ARG A 31 31.10 -8.90 -12.69
N VAL A 32 31.76 -9.41 -11.67
CA VAL A 32 31.57 -10.81 -11.25
C VAL A 32 30.19 -10.95 -10.60
N ILE A 33 29.40 -11.89 -11.07
CA ILE A 33 28.04 -12.17 -10.61
C ILE A 33 28.08 -13.43 -9.74
N ILE A 34 27.52 -13.35 -8.55
CA ILE A 34 27.27 -14.52 -7.67
C ILE A 34 25.78 -14.71 -7.58
N THR A 35 25.28 -15.89 -7.92
CA THR A 35 23.84 -16.12 -8.01
C THR A 35 23.49 -17.58 -7.79
N ASN A 36 22.24 -17.81 -7.41
CA ASN A 36 21.58 -19.12 -7.44
C ASN A 36 20.38 -19.13 -8.38
N VAL A 37 20.24 -18.11 -9.23
CA VAL A 37 19.17 -18.08 -10.23
C VAL A 37 19.43 -19.17 -11.27
N ARG A 38 18.47 -20.08 -11.40
CA ARG A 38 18.60 -21.25 -12.29
C ARG A 38 18.83 -20.81 -13.74
N GLY A 39 19.81 -21.46 -14.39
CA GLY A 39 20.13 -21.24 -15.78
C GLY A 39 20.82 -19.92 -16.11
N LEU A 40 21.14 -19.09 -15.14
CA LEU A 40 21.93 -17.89 -15.32
C LEU A 40 23.41 -18.27 -15.36
N THR A 41 23.96 -18.47 -16.56
CA THR A 41 25.37 -18.83 -16.78
C THR A 41 26.08 -17.78 -17.58
N ARG A 42 27.42 -17.80 -17.55
CA ARG A 42 28.27 -16.91 -18.34
C ARG A 42 27.98 -17.07 -19.83
N GLU A 43 27.92 -18.31 -20.33
CA GLU A 43 27.67 -18.63 -21.74
C GLU A 43 26.34 -18.05 -22.20
N ARG A 44 25.28 -18.23 -21.41
CA ARG A 44 23.95 -17.69 -21.72
C ARG A 44 23.94 -16.17 -21.73
N ILE A 45 24.64 -15.51 -20.81
CA ILE A 45 24.79 -14.04 -20.82
C ILE A 45 25.42 -13.57 -22.13
N PHE A 46 26.56 -14.15 -22.53
CA PHE A 46 27.24 -13.77 -23.77
C PHE A 46 26.44 -14.11 -25.03
N GLN A 47 25.63 -15.18 -24.99
CA GLN A 47 24.71 -15.51 -26.09
C GLN A 47 23.59 -14.49 -26.25
N VAL A 48 23.00 -14.03 -25.13
CA VAL A 48 21.84 -13.09 -25.15
C VAL A 48 22.31 -11.64 -25.27
N MET A 49 23.47 -11.31 -24.71
CA MET A 49 24.06 -9.96 -24.64
C MET A 49 25.52 -10.02 -25.12
N PRO A 50 25.75 -10.11 -26.44
CA PRO A 50 27.12 -10.24 -26.99
C PRO A 50 28.06 -9.06 -26.67
N GLU A 51 27.49 -7.90 -26.36
CA GLU A 51 28.22 -6.68 -25.98
C GLU A 51 28.75 -6.70 -24.52
N THR A 52 28.52 -7.81 -23.81
CA THR A 52 28.99 -7.92 -22.40
C THR A 52 30.50 -7.89 -22.33
N PRO A 53 31.09 -7.07 -21.43
CA PRO A 53 32.55 -7.04 -21.24
C PRO A 53 33.11 -8.42 -20.86
N SER A 54 34.25 -8.79 -21.39
CA SER A 54 34.92 -10.07 -21.11
C SER A 54 35.27 -10.31 -19.64
N SER A 55 35.33 -9.23 -18.86
CA SER A 55 35.54 -9.27 -17.41
C SER A 55 34.33 -9.77 -16.62
N CYS A 56 33.14 -9.86 -17.26
CA CYS A 56 31.95 -10.42 -16.63
C CYS A 56 32.13 -11.91 -16.44
N ASP A 57 31.97 -12.36 -15.21
CA ASP A 57 32.01 -13.77 -14.85
C ASP A 57 30.83 -14.13 -13.97
N VAL A 58 30.45 -15.41 -13.94
CA VAL A 58 29.26 -15.89 -13.21
C VAL A 58 29.65 -17.10 -12.36
N ILE A 59 29.42 -16.95 -11.06
CA ILE A 59 29.48 -18.05 -10.09
C ILE A 59 28.03 -18.40 -9.78
N ASN A 60 27.52 -19.46 -10.42
CA ASN A 60 26.18 -19.97 -10.18
C ASN A 60 26.25 -21.10 -9.15
N LEU A 61 25.41 -20.98 -8.11
CA LEU A 61 25.33 -21.90 -6.99
C LEU A 61 23.96 -22.59 -6.98
N ASP A 62 23.92 -23.86 -6.66
CA ASP A 62 22.69 -24.64 -6.64
C ASP A 62 22.07 -24.67 -5.23
N LEU A 63 20.77 -24.33 -5.12
CA LEU A 63 20.03 -24.44 -3.85
C LEU A 63 19.83 -25.86 -3.37
N GLU A 64 19.92 -26.85 -4.26
CA GLU A 64 19.74 -28.26 -3.94
C GLU A 64 21.05 -28.93 -3.51
N ASP A 65 22.19 -28.28 -3.79
CA ASP A 65 23.52 -28.72 -3.34
C ASP A 65 23.87 -28.15 -1.98
N LEU A 66 24.29 -29.02 -1.03
CA LEU A 66 24.58 -28.62 0.33
C LEU A 66 25.85 -27.77 0.47
N ASP A 67 26.86 -28.04 -0.35
CA ASP A 67 28.12 -27.29 -0.34
C ASP A 67 27.92 -25.90 -0.93
N ASP A 68 27.13 -25.78 -1.98
CA ASP A 68 26.76 -24.51 -2.56
C ASP A 68 25.84 -23.71 -1.65
N MET A 69 24.94 -24.37 -0.93
CA MET A 69 24.13 -23.73 0.11
C MET A 69 25.00 -23.13 1.22
N GLU A 70 26.04 -23.83 1.65
CA GLU A 70 26.95 -23.31 2.67
C GLU A 70 27.84 -22.18 2.11
N LYS A 71 28.28 -22.26 0.85
CA LYS A 71 28.93 -21.14 0.15
C LYS A 71 28.03 -19.91 0.08
N MET A 72 26.71 -20.08 -0.23
CA MET A 72 25.77 -18.96 -0.21
C MET A 72 25.66 -18.34 1.20
N ARG A 73 25.61 -19.15 2.24
CA ARG A 73 25.54 -18.67 3.64
C ARG A 73 26.78 -17.92 4.08
N THR A 74 27.96 -18.34 3.57
CA THR A 74 29.27 -17.79 3.89
C THR A 74 29.83 -16.90 2.76
N TRP A 75 28.96 -16.38 1.89
CA TRP A 75 29.31 -15.61 0.70
C TRP A 75 30.38 -14.54 0.95
N PHE A 76 30.34 -13.87 2.08
CA PHE A 76 31.25 -12.79 2.45
C PHE A 76 32.70 -13.26 2.75
N MET A 77 32.90 -14.54 3.03
CA MET A 77 34.22 -15.09 3.28
C MET A 77 35.05 -15.27 1.99
N TRP A 78 34.37 -15.45 0.85
CA TRP A 78 35.05 -15.77 -0.41
C TRP A 78 34.69 -14.86 -1.57
N ALA A 79 33.55 -14.14 -1.56
CA ALA A 79 33.11 -13.28 -2.66
C ALA A 79 34.19 -12.26 -3.04
N PRO A 80 34.51 -12.07 -4.34
CA PRO A 80 35.44 -11.04 -4.78
C PRO A 80 34.94 -9.64 -4.40
N ARG A 81 35.86 -8.72 -4.10
CA ARG A 81 35.50 -7.30 -3.95
C ARG A 81 34.87 -6.79 -5.23
N GLY A 82 33.80 -6.03 -5.12
CA GLY A 82 33.08 -5.51 -6.28
C GLY A 82 32.12 -6.51 -6.91
N ALA A 83 31.93 -7.71 -6.36
CA ALA A 83 30.93 -8.66 -6.87
C ALA A 83 29.52 -8.10 -6.78
N PHE A 84 28.67 -8.51 -7.72
CA PHE A 84 27.23 -8.32 -7.69
C PHE A 84 26.58 -9.64 -7.27
N ILE A 85 25.83 -9.63 -6.19
CA ILE A 85 25.27 -10.81 -5.57
C ILE A 85 23.74 -10.75 -5.74
N ILE A 86 23.16 -11.79 -6.32
CA ILE A 86 21.70 -11.93 -6.43
C ILE A 86 21.29 -13.32 -5.97
N PHE A 87 20.55 -13.39 -4.87
CA PHE A 87 20.01 -14.62 -4.33
C PHE A 87 18.50 -14.68 -4.46
N ASP A 88 18.04 -15.69 -5.16
CA ASP A 88 16.61 -16.04 -5.27
C ASP A 88 16.20 -16.98 -4.13
N GLU A 89 14.91 -16.93 -3.75
CA GLU A 89 14.35 -17.69 -2.62
C GLU A 89 15.18 -17.59 -1.34
N THR A 90 15.59 -16.36 -1.03
CA THR A 90 16.54 -16.02 0.06
C THR A 90 16.17 -16.62 1.41
N GLN A 91 14.88 -16.82 1.70
CA GLN A 91 14.40 -17.43 2.95
C GLN A 91 14.84 -18.87 3.14
N LEU A 92 15.26 -19.58 2.07
CA LEU A 92 15.82 -20.92 2.14
C LEU A 92 17.31 -20.89 2.51
N ILE A 93 17.99 -19.82 2.11
CA ILE A 93 19.44 -19.64 2.37
C ILE A 93 19.67 -19.14 3.77
N PHE A 94 18.99 -18.05 4.15
CA PHE A 94 19.17 -17.36 5.44
C PHE A 94 17.95 -17.52 6.31
N LEU A 95 17.91 -18.61 7.08
CA LEU A 95 16.73 -18.99 7.84
C LEU A 95 16.43 -17.97 8.95
N LYS A 96 15.20 -17.47 8.97
CA LYS A 96 14.75 -16.54 10.02
C LYS A 96 14.78 -17.15 11.42
N SER A 97 14.70 -18.48 11.50
CA SER A 97 14.72 -19.23 12.76
C SER A 97 16.10 -19.29 13.45
N TRP A 98 17.18 -18.91 12.75
CA TRP A 98 18.51 -18.90 13.37
C TRP A 98 18.55 -17.95 14.56
N ARG A 99 19.12 -18.43 15.65
CA ARG A 99 19.39 -17.66 16.86
C ARG A 99 20.80 -17.06 16.77
N GLU A 100 21.13 -16.17 17.69
CA GLU A 100 22.46 -15.57 17.77
C GLU A 100 23.58 -16.62 17.90
N ALA A 101 23.33 -17.70 18.65
CA ALA A 101 24.27 -18.83 18.76
C ALA A 101 24.51 -19.53 17.41
N ASP A 102 23.48 -19.62 16.56
CA ASP A 102 23.62 -20.25 15.25
C ASP A 102 24.43 -19.36 14.28
N LEU A 103 24.41 -18.03 14.47
CA LEU A 103 25.17 -17.09 13.65
C LEU A 103 26.66 -17.11 13.95
N LYS A 104 27.09 -17.53 15.14
CA LYS A 104 28.51 -17.65 15.51
C LYS A 104 29.29 -18.60 14.61
N ARG A 105 28.64 -19.60 14.03
CA ARG A 105 29.27 -20.51 13.06
C ARG A 105 29.73 -19.80 11.77
N PHE A 106 29.21 -18.60 11.53
CA PHE A 106 29.59 -17.76 10.42
C PHE A 106 30.64 -16.70 10.80
N ASP A 107 31.18 -16.74 12.02
CA ASP A 107 32.34 -15.94 12.37
C ASP A 107 33.54 -16.40 11.52
N PHE A 108 34.41 -15.46 11.20
CA PHE A 108 35.56 -15.76 10.36
C PHE A 108 36.48 -16.76 11.09
N PRO A 109 36.96 -17.80 10.38
CA PRO A 109 37.91 -18.76 10.95
C PRO A 109 39.11 -18.04 11.56
N ASP A 110 39.59 -18.54 12.72
CA ASP A 110 40.72 -17.97 13.48
C ASP A 110 40.51 -16.53 14.01
N GLY A 111 39.26 -16.06 13.96
CA GLY A 111 38.81 -14.85 14.64
C GLY A 111 39.03 -13.53 13.93
N PRO A 112 38.76 -12.39 14.62
CA PRO A 112 38.72 -11.07 14.01
C PRO A 112 40.05 -10.59 13.42
N GLU A 113 41.19 -10.96 14.01
CA GLU A 113 42.50 -10.54 13.50
C GLU A 113 42.82 -11.25 12.18
N ALA A 114 42.47 -12.53 12.06
CA ALA A 114 42.61 -13.27 10.82
C ALA A 114 41.70 -12.70 9.72
N ALA A 115 40.46 -12.34 10.06
CA ALA A 115 39.54 -11.66 9.13
C ALA A 115 40.12 -10.35 8.61
N LYS A 116 40.70 -9.54 9.51
CA LYS A 116 41.35 -8.28 9.18
C LYS A 116 42.56 -8.49 8.25
N ALA A 117 43.41 -9.46 8.58
CA ALA A 117 44.58 -9.81 7.75
C ALA A 117 44.16 -10.29 6.35
N ALA A 118 43.08 -11.08 6.26
CA ALA A 118 42.50 -11.53 5.00
C ALA A 118 41.71 -10.43 4.26
N GLY A 119 41.50 -9.26 4.88
CA GLY A 119 40.68 -8.18 4.32
C GLY A 119 39.22 -8.57 4.13
N ARG A 120 38.65 -9.32 5.08
CA ARG A 120 37.29 -9.87 5.08
C ARG A 120 36.45 -9.33 6.25
N PRO A 121 35.10 -9.45 6.20
CA PRO A 121 34.26 -9.25 7.36
C PRO A 121 34.57 -10.25 8.48
N MET A 122 34.39 -9.82 9.73
CA MET A 122 34.68 -10.65 10.91
C MET A 122 33.62 -11.74 11.12
N GLY A 123 32.41 -11.54 10.59
CA GLY A 123 31.30 -12.47 10.77
C GLY A 123 30.03 -11.96 10.10
N TRP A 124 28.91 -12.59 10.44
CA TRP A 124 27.60 -12.38 9.83
C TRP A 124 27.16 -10.91 9.82
N LEU A 125 26.98 -10.31 10.99
CA LEU A 125 26.44 -8.94 11.09
C LEU A 125 27.38 -7.92 10.45
N ASP A 126 28.68 -8.13 10.59
CA ASP A 126 29.69 -7.28 10.00
C ASP A 126 29.64 -7.30 8.47
N ALA A 127 29.40 -8.47 7.87
CA ALA A 127 29.27 -8.62 6.43
C ALA A 127 28.10 -7.80 5.84
N TRP A 128 26.92 -7.89 6.46
CA TRP A 128 25.75 -7.14 6.03
C TRP A 128 25.91 -5.64 6.25
N THR A 129 26.46 -5.24 7.40
CA THR A 129 26.61 -3.83 7.75
C THR A 129 27.66 -3.13 6.92
N ARG A 130 28.81 -3.79 6.67
CA ARG A 130 29.94 -3.22 5.94
C ARG A 130 30.05 -3.63 4.48
N HIS A 131 29.01 -4.20 3.86
CA HIS A 131 29.01 -4.62 2.46
C HIS A 131 29.54 -3.53 1.50
N ARG A 132 29.28 -2.25 1.79
CA ARG A 132 29.74 -1.11 0.99
C ARG A 132 31.26 -0.98 0.98
N HIS A 133 31.95 -1.33 2.07
CA HIS A 133 33.42 -1.30 2.13
C HIS A 133 34.08 -2.33 1.21
N PHE A 134 33.31 -3.34 0.81
CA PHE A 134 33.74 -4.38 -0.12
C PHE A 134 33.23 -4.16 -1.55
N ASN A 135 32.51 -3.07 -1.81
CA ASN A 135 31.87 -2.76 -3.08
C ASN A 135 30.84 -3.82 -3.53
N TRP A 136 30.21 -4.53 -2.60
CA TRP A 136 29.16 -5.49 -2.92
C TRP A 136 27.82 -4.81 -3.10
N ASP A 137 27.12 -5.17 -4.19
CA ASP A 137 25.69 -4.96 -4.34
C ASP A 137 24.98 -6.27 -4.14
N ILE A 138 23.93 -6.29 -3.30
CA ILE A 138 23.25 -7.51 -2.89
C ILE A 138 21.78 -7.36 -3.18
N ILE A 139 21.26 -8.24 -4.01
CA ILE A 139 19.84 -8.30 -4.36
C ILE A 139 19.26 -9.60 -3.82
N LEU A 140 18.19 -9.48 -3.07
CA LEU A 140 17.51 -10.61 -2.44
C LEU A 140 16.09 -10.71 -2.98
N THR A 141 15.67 -11.92 -3.36
CA THR A 141 14.26 -12.15 -3.70
C THR A 141 13.60 -13.11 -2.71
N THR A 142 12.32 -12.91 -2.44
CA THR A 142 11.54 -13.73 -1.49
C THR A 142 10.05 -13.65 -1.79
N PRO A 143 9.24 -14.67 -1.53
CA PRO A 143 7.78 -14.57 -1.63
C PRO A 143 7.16 -13.56 -0.66
N ASN A 144 7.76 -13.39 0.51
CA ASN A 144 7.29 -12.46 1.52
C ASN A 144 8.48 -11.89 2.31
N ILE A 145 8.57 -10.57 2.39
CA ILE A 145 9.65 -9.89 3.11
C ILE A 145 9.71 -10.27 4.60
N ALA A 146 8.60 -10.68 5.20
CA ALA A 146 8.55 -11.13 6.59
C ALA A 146 9.37 -12.42 6.84
N TYR A 147 9.73 -13.16 5.80
CA TYR A 147 10.61 -14.32 5.90
C TYR A 147 12.09 -13.95 5.99
N ILE A 148 12.46 -12.74 5.56
CA ILE A 148 13.84 -12.26 5.69
C ILE A 148 14.12 -11.89 7.15
N ARG A 149 15.30 -12.23 7.63
CA ARG A 149 15.79 -11.88 8.96
C ARG A 149 15.83 -10.37 9.16
N ASP A 150 15.54 -9.94 10.39
CA ASP A 150 15.42 -8.50 10.69
C ASP A 150 16.80 -7.80 10.62
N ASP A 151 17.89 -8.47 10.96
CA ASP A 151 19.26 -7.95 10.80
C ASP A 151 19.61 -7.62 9.33
N ILE A 152 19.21 -8.46 8.38
CA ILE A 152 19.36 -8.20 6.94
C ILE A 152 18.47 -7.02 6.53
N ARG A 153 17.19 -7.03 6.96
CA ARG A 153 16.22 -5.97 6.61
C ARG A 153 16.66 -4.60 7.11
N MET A 154 17.26 -4.53 8.30
CA MET A 154 17.77 -3.29 8.88
C MET A 154 18.95 -2.70 8.11
N THR A 155 19.70 -3.53 7.38
CA THR A 155 20.82 -3.09 6.54
C THR A 155 20.42 -2.81 5.10
N ALA A 156 19.24 -3.29 4.67
CA ALA A 156 18.73 -3.09 3.32
C ALA A 156 18.20 -1.66 3.12
N GLU A 157 18.56 -1.05 2.00
CA GLU A 157 18.16 0.32 1.69
C GLU A 157 16.69 0.42 1.30
N LYS A 158 16.23 -0.54 0.50
CA LYS A 158 14.88 -0.50 -0.10
C LYS A 158 14.32 -1.90 -0.29
N ALA A 159 13.00 -1.97 -0.25
CA ALA A 159 12.25 -3.14 -0.67
C ALA A 159 11.26 -2.78 -1.79
N TYR A 160 11.00 -3.74 -2.66
CA TYR A 160 10.13 -3.62 -3.81
C TYR A 160 9.06 -4.71 -3.74
N LEU A 161 7.81 -4.32 -3.53
CA LEU A 161 6.68 -5.24 -3.59
C LEU A 161 6.21 -5.39 -5.03
N HIS A 162 6.27 -6.61 -5.54
CA HIS A 162 5.81 -6.96 -6.87
C HIS A 162 4.38 -7.54 -6.86
N SER A 163 3.54 -7.07 -7.77
CA SER A 163 2.17 -7.58 -7.95
C SER A 163 1.89 -7.78 -9.44
N ASN A 164 1.54 -9.00 -9.82
CA ASN A 164 1.22 -9.33 -11.21
C ASN A 164 -0.12 -8.73 -11.63
N LEU A 165 -0.13 -7.95 -12.70
CA LEU A 165 -1.34 -7.35 -13.24
C LEU A 165 -2.19 -8.31 -14.11
N ALA A 166 -1.70 -9.52 -14.37
CA ALA A 166 -2.50 -10.57 -15.01
C ALA A 166 -3.75 -10.93 -14.20
N VAL A 167 -3.72 -10.73 -12.87
CA VAL A 167 -4.88 -10.90 -11.98
C VAL A 167 -6.05 -10.00 -12.37
N ILE A 168 -5.76 -8.80 -12.88
CA ILE A 168 -6.77 -7.85 -13.39
C ILE A 168 -6.89 -7.88 -14.92
N GLY A 169 -6.28 -8.85 -15.59
CA GLY A 169 -6.37 -9.07 -17.04
C GLY A 169 -5.28 -8.40 -17.88
N ILE A 170 -4.33 -7.70 -17.28
CA ILE A 170 -3.20 -7.06 -17.98
C ILE A 170 -2.00 -8.00 -17.92
N ARG A 171 -1.84 -8.83 -18.95
CA ARG A 171 -0.78 -9.84 -19.02
C ARG A 171 0.60 -9.23 -19.31
N GLY A 172 1.66 -9.87 -18.78
CA GLY A 172 3.04 -9.46 -19.04
C GLY A 172 3.45 -8.16 -18.40
N ARG A 173 2.64 -7.61 -17.47
CA ARG A 173 2.94 -6.41 -16.69
C ARG A 173 2.80 -6.68 -15.21
N TYR A 174 3.59 -5.98 -14.43
CA TYR A 174 3.52 -6.01 -12.98
C TYR A 174 3.58 -4.59 -12.40
N LYS A 175 3.03 -4.45 -11.23
CA LYS A 175 3.15 -3.26 -10.41
C LYS A 175 4.29 -3.48 -9.42
N GLU A 176 5.21 -2.53 -9.35
CA GLU A 176 6.27 -2.47 -8.37
C GLU A 176 6.02 -1.30 -7.44
N SER A 177 6.03 -1.56 -6.14
CA SER A 177 5.85 -0.54 -5.11
C SER A 177 7.09 -0.51 -4.22
N GLN A 178 7.81 0.62 -4.25
CA GLN A 178 9.03 0.80 -3.45
C GLN A 178 8.67 1.21 -2.03
N HIS A 179 9.32 0.59 -1.02
CA HIS A 179 9.13 0.95 0.38
C HIS A 179 10.39 0.69 1.21
N SER A 180 10.36 1.08 2.49
CA SER A 180 11.40 0.74 3.45
C SER A 180 11.46 -0.78 3.65
N ALA A 181 12.66 -1.37 3.66
CA ALA A 181 12.84 -2.79 3.92
C ALA A 181 12.43 -3.20 5.36
N GLN A 182 12.32 -2.24 6.26
CA GLN A 182 11.86 -2.48 7.64
C GLN A 182 10.35 -2.73 7.72
N ASP A 183 9.59 -2.22 6.76
CA ASP A 183 8.16 -2.39 6.68
C ASP A 183 7.79 -3.70 5.97
N ASN A 184 6.72 -4.36 6.43
CA ASN A 184 6.24 -5.58 5.78
C ASN A 184 5.41 -5.30 4.52
N LYS A 185 4.92 -4.09 4.37
CA LYS A 185 4.10 -3.63 3.24
C LYS A 185 4.41 -2.18 2.92
N PRO A 186 4.25 -1.75 1.67
CA PRO A 186 4.30 -0.34 1.33
C PRO A 186 3.29 0.45 2.17
N PRO A 187 3.66 1.62 2.71
CA PRO A 187 2.71 2.50 3.36
C PRO A 187 1.64 2.98 2.36
N ALA A 188 0.48 3.42 2.86
CA ALA A 188 -0.61 3.88 1.99
C ALA A 188 -0.32 5.22 1.28
N ARG A 189 0.70 5.95 1.75
CA ARG A 189 1.09 7.27 1.21
C ARG A 189 2.59 7.29 0.97
N ASP A 190 3.03 8.17 0.10
CA ASP A 190 4.44 8.44 -0.20
C ASP A 190 5.20 7.20 -0.75
N VAL A 191 4.52 6.40 -1.55
CA VAL A 191 5.06 5.20 -2.19
C VAL A 191 5.28 5.49 -3.67
N ILE A 192 6.49 5.21 -4.12
CA ILE A 192 6.78 5.19 -5.56
C ILE A 192 6.20 3.89 -6.11
N VAL A 193 5.24 4.03 -7.03
CA VAL A 193 4.57 2.90 -7.69
C VAL A 193 4.82 3.00 -9.19
N GLU A 194 5.39 1.96 -9.76
CA GLU A 194 5.66 1.87 -11.18
C GLU A 194 4.97 0.65 -11.79
N ILE A 195 4.43 0.82 -13.00
CA ILE A 195 3.92 -0.29 -13.80
C ILE A 195 4.98 -0.65 -14.84
N LYS A 196 5.56 -1.83 -14.69
CA LYS A 196 6.66 -2.30 -15.51
C LYS A 196 6.25 -3.48 -16.39
N LYS A 197 7.04 -3.68 -17.46
CA LYS A 197 6.96 -4.84 -18.34
C LYS A 197 8.31 -5.53 -18.38
N ILE A 198 8.33 -6.86 -18.27
CA ILE A 198 9.56 -7.62 -18.45
C ILE A 198 9.88 -7.73 -19.94
N ARG A 199 11.11 -7.43 -20.30
CA ARG A 199 11.63 -7.56 -21.67
C ARG A 199 11.86 -9.03 -22.00
N LYS A 200 11.71 -9.40 -23.28
CA LYS A 200 11.95 -10.77 -23.72
C LYS A 200 13.39 -11.24 -23.46
N GLU A 201 14.35 -10.33 -23.61
CA GLU A 201 15.78 -10.57 -23.33
C GLU A 201 16.01 -11.00 -21.89
N THR A 202 15.28 -10.42 -20.94
CA THR A 202 15.38 -10.78 -19.52
C THR A 202 15.00 -12.23 -19.28
N PHE A 203 13.92 -12.72 -19.93
CA PHE A 203 13.54 -14.13 -19.84
C PHE A 203 14.52 -15.09 -20.51
N ALA A 204 15.28 -14.63 -21.51
CA ALA A 204 16.29 -15.44 -22.18
C ALA A 204 17.53 -15.67 -21.30
N LEU A 205 17.77 -14.82 -20.27
CA LEU A 205 18.96 -14.92 -19.43
C LEU A 205 18.90 -16.03 -18.38
N TYR A 206 17.70 -16.52 -18.01
CA TYR A 206 17.54 -17.46 -16.90
C TYR A 206 16.34 -18.40 -17.13
N GLU A 207 16.18 -19.39 -16.28
CA GLU A 207 15.06 -20.34 -16.31
C GLU A 207 14.07 -20.02 -15.19
N SER A 208 12.90 -19.45 -15.54
CA SER A 208 11.89 -19.07 -14.55
C SER A 208 11.06 -20.26 -14.02
N THR A 209 11.09 -21.40 -14.71
CA THR A 209 10.39 -22.64 -14.33
C THR A 209 11.21 -23.84 -14.73
N ALA A 210 11.08 -24.94 -13.99
CA ALA A 210 11.75 -26.20 -14.31
C ALA A 210 11.35 -26.78 -15.69
N THR A 211 10.24 -26.32 -16.27
CA THR A 211 9.70 -26.76 -17.57
C THR A 211 9.98 -25.78 -18.71
N GLY A 212 10.68 -24.65 -18.44
CA GLY A 212 11.00 -23.64 -19.47
C GLY A 212 9.79 -22.89 -20.05
N SER A 213 8.57 -23.22 -19.67
CA SER A 213 7.36 -22.55 -20.14
C SER A 213 6.89 -21.53 -19.09
N VAL A 214 7.02 -20.24 -19.40
CA VAL A 214 6.41 -19.17 -18.62
C VAL A 214 4.91 -19.16 -18.90
N THR A 215 4.14 -19.89 -18.14
CA THR A 215 2.68 -19.74 -18.13
C THR A 215 2.34 -18.66 -17.10
N ASP A 216 1.87 -17.50 -17.59
CA ASP A 216 1.21 -16.52 -16.71
C ASP A 216 0.16 -17.24 -15.87
N THR A 217 0.14 -16.96 -14.57
CA THR A 217 -0.84 -17.53 -13.66
C THR A 217 -2.24 -17.16 -14.15
N ILE A 218 -2.94 -18.12 -14.77
CA ILE A 218 -4.28 -17.92 -15.37
C ILE A 218 -5.37 -17.72 -14.29
N ALA A 219 -4.99 -17.69 -13.03
CA ALA A 219 -5.90 -17.65 -11.89
C ALA A 219 -6.74 -16.36 -11.75
N GLY A 220 -6.45 -15.30 -12.52
CA GLY A 220 -7.22 -14.06 -12.51
C GLY A 220 -8.36 -14.09 -13.52
N LYS A 221 -9.61 -13.96 -13.07
CA LYS A 221 -10.71 -13.63 -13.96
C LYS A 221 -10.50 -12.22 -14.47
N SER A 222 -10.24 -12.05 -15.78
CA SER A 222 -10.10 -10.73 -16.39
C SER A 222 -11.33 -9.87 -16.03
N LEU A 223 -11.10 -8.72 -15.40
CA LEU A 223 -12.16 -7.76 -15.08
C LEU A 223 -12.93 -7.37 -16.34
N PHE A 224 -12.24 -7.25 -17.48
CA PHE A 224 -12.87 -6.92 -18.77
C PHE A 224 -13.77 -8.02 -19.38
N ARG A 225 -13.70 -9.26 -18.84
CA ARG A 225 -14.59 -10.35 -19.23
C ARG A 225 -15.77 -10.55 -18.28
N GLN A 226 -15.86 -9.75 -17.23
CA GLN A 226 -17.02 -9.80 -16.34
C GLN A 226 -18.23 -9.15 -17.04
N PRO A 227 -19.39 -9.85 -17.13
CA PRO A 227 -20.55 -9.36 -17.84
C PRO A 227 -21.06 -8.02 -17.30
N LYS A 228 -20.86 -7.78 -16.00
CA LYS A 228 -21.22 -6.49 -15.36
C LYS A 228 -20.37 -5.32 -15.87
N ILE A 229 -19.08 -5.53 -16.13
CA ILE A 229 -18.18 -4.48 -16.65
C ILE A 229 -18.42 -4.28 -18.12
N LEU A 230 -18.67 -5.35 -18.90
CA LEU A 230 -19.07 -5.25 -20.30
C LEU A 230 -20.38 -4.47 -20.43
N LEU A 231 -21.37 -4.73 -19.59
CA LEU A 231 -22.63 -3.98 -19.58
C LEU A 231 -22.39 -2.51 -19.22
N PHE A 232 -21.55 -2.23 -18.22
CA PHE A 232 -21.21 -0.87 -17.80
C PHE A 232 -20.44 -0.09 -18.87
N MET A 233 -19.63 -0.76 -19.68
CA MET A 233 -18.96 -0.13 -20.83
C MET A 233 -19.86 -0.03 -22.07
N ALA A 234 -20.83 -0.93 -22.22
CA ALA A 234 -21.77 -0.90 -23.34
C ALA A 234 -22.74 0.29 -23.26
N ILE A 235 -23.15 0.69 -22.06
CA ILE A 235 -24.09 1.82 -21.87
C ILE A 235 -23.51 3.14 -22.40
N PRO A 236 -22.31 3.60 -21.99
CA PRO A 236 -21.75 4.83 -22.57
C PRO A 236 -21.39 4.69 -24.05
N ALA A 237 -20.99 3.50 -24.52
CA ALA A 237 -20.73 3.27 -25.93
C ALA A 237 -22.00 3.38 -26.77
N LEU A 238 -23.14 2.88 -26.30
CA LEU A 238 -24.44 3.05 -26.93
C LEU A 238 -24.91 4.50 -26.88
N ALA A 239 -24.70 5.20 -25.76
CA ALA A 239 -25.02 6.62 -25.65
C ALA A 239 -24.21 7.49 -26.64
N ILE A 240 -22.89 7.22 -26.74
CA ILE A 240 -22.04 7.90 -27.72
C ILE A 240 -22.47 7.53 -29.16
N GLY A 241 -22.76 6.25 -29.39
CA GLY A 241 -23.24 5.75 -30.68
C GLY A 241 -24.55 6.41 -31.11
N SER A 242 -25.52 6.60 -30.20
CA SER A 242 -26.77 7.29 -30.49
C SER A 242 -26.53 8.76 -30.80
N VAL A 243 -25.68 9.45 -30.04
CA VAL A 243 -25.32 10.86 -30.32
C VAL A 243 -24.66 11.02 -31.69
N VAL A 244 -23.79 10.09 -32.08
CA VAL A 244 -23.14 10.10 -33.40
C VAL A 244 -24.14 9.79 -34.52
N TYR A 245 -25.04 8.84 -34.27
CA TYR A 245 -26.07 8.44 -35.23
C TYR A 245 -27.10 9.54 -35.46
N ASP A 246 -27.54 10.25 -34.42
CA ASP A 246 -28.52 11.33 -34.46
C ASP A 246 -27.96 12.68 -34.93
N GLY A 247 -26.77 12.73 -35.54
CA GLY A 247 -26.24 13.92 -36.20
C GLY A 247 -24.96 14.50 -35.59
N GLY A 248 -24.31 13.77 -34.65
CA GLY A 248 -22.97 14.07 -34.18
C GLY A 248 -22.82 15.35 -33.37
N PRO A 249 -21.69 16.06 -33.51
CA PRO A 249 -21.34 17.23 -32.69
C PRO A 249 -22.31 18.42 -32.74
N ARG A 250 -23.25 18.41 -33.67
CA ARG A 250 -24.27 19.50 -33.81
C ARG A 250 -25.13 19.63 -32.54
N LEU A 251 -25.36 18.52 -31.82
CA LEU A 251 -26.13 18.55 -30.55
C LEU A 251 -25.36 19.21 -29.41
N LEU A 252 -24.01 19.19 -29.48
CA LEU A 252 -23.12 19.75 -28.45
C LEU A 252 -22.64 21.17 -28.79
N MET A 253 -22.65 21.57 -30.04
CA MET A 253 -22.11 22.86 -30.47
C MET A 253 -23.19 23.91 -30.80
N GLY A 254 -24.48 23.57 -30.74
CA GLY A 254 -25.56 24.46 -31.15
C GLY A 254 -25.46 24.82 -32.64
N ASP A 255 -26.56 24.86 -33.36
CA ASP A 255 -26.57 25.36 -34.72
C ASP A 255 -26.02 26.79 -34.74
N PRO A 256 -25.15 27.16 -35.70
CA PRO A 256 -24.78 28.54 -35.87
C PRO A 256 -26.08 29.34 -36.18
N VAL A 257 -26.41 30.23 -35.26
CA VAL A 257 -27.52 31.16 -35.46
C VAL A 257 -27.19 31.98 -36.71
N LEU A 258 -27.77 31.60 -37.84
CA LEU A 258 -27.76 32.43 -39.05
C LEU A 258 -28.51 33.71 -38.70
N PRO A 259 -27.95 34.91 -38.99
CA PRO A 259 -28.67 36.14 -38.80
C PRO A 259 -29.94 36.12 -39.68
N PRO A 260 -31.12 36.60 -39.18
CA PRO A 260 -32.34 36.59 -39.93
C PRO A 260 -32.16 37.48 -41.21
N ALA A 261 -32.43 36.88 -42.35
CA ALA A 261 -32.49 37.60 -43.61
C ALA A 261 -33.47 38.74 -43.47
N ALA A 262 -33.00 39.95 -43.82
CA ALA A 262 -33.83 41.14 -43.91
C ALA A 262 -34.96 40.91 -44.93
N GLY A 263 -36.18 40.74 -44.49
CA GLY A 263 -37.39 40.55 -45.26
C GLY A 263 -38.45 41.50 -44.77
N THR A 264 -38.59 42.57 -45.54
CA THR A 264 -39.77 43.43 -45.83
C THR A 264 -40.88 43.55 -44.79
N ALA A 265 -41.07 44.80 -44.38
CA ALA A 265 -42.15 45.32 -43.57
C ALA A 265 -43.53 45.20 -44.29
N ALA A 266 -44.54 44.83 -43.51
CA ALA A 266 -45.94 45.17 -43.78
C ALA A 266 -46.71 45.35 -42.48
N PRO A 267 -47.79 46.13 -42.44
CA PRO A 267 -48.02 47.12 -41.40
C PRO A 267 -48.92 46.67 -40.23
N ALA A 268 -48.86 47.50 -39.22
CA ALA A 268 -49.55 47.45 -37.97
C ALA A 268 -51.09 47.33 -38.06
N GLN A 269 -51.67 46.54 -37.16
CA GLN A 269 -53.01 46.80 -36.65
C GLN A 269 -52.98 46.79 -35.12
N ALA A 270 -53.59 47.83 -34.59
CA ALA A 270 -53.63 48.23 -33.23
C ALA A 270 -54.76 47.56 -32.43
N GLY A 271 -54.52 47.36 -31.15
CA GLY A 271 -55.38 47.50 -30.01
C GLY A 271 -56.02 46.24 -29.41
N PRO A 272 -56.48 46.29 -28.14
CA PRO A 272 -56.12 47.27 -27.12
C PRO A 272 -55.63 46.65 -25.80
N ALA A 273 -55.07 47.51 -24.99
CA ALA A 273 -54.61 47.29 -23.61
C ALA A 273 -55.77 47.08 -22.63
N VAL A 274 -55.47 46.32 -21.56
CA VAL A 274 -55.93 46.41 -20.16
C VAL A 274 -55.15 45.37 -19.41
N GLY A 275 -54.50 45.56 -18.34
CA GLY A 275 -54.41 46.50 -17.27
C GLY A 275 -53.51 45.94 -16.20
N ALA A 276 -52.64 46.71 -15.78
CA ALA A 276 -52.14 47.19 -14.52
C ALA A 276 -52.13 46.27 -13.31
N ALA A 277 -50.97 46.33 -12.68
CA ALA A 277 -50.71 46.45 -11.24
C ALA A 277 -50.52 45.09 -10.48
N ARG A 278 -49.60 44.90 -9.55
CA ARG A 278 -48.92 45.84 -8.68
C ARG A 278 -47.83 45.04 -7.95
N ALA A 279 -46.69 45.64 -7.77
CA ALA A 279 -45.66 45.29 -6.80
C ALA A 279 -46.12 45.51 -5.37
N VAL A 280 -45.41 44.92 -4.41
CA VAL A 280 -45.19 45.23 -2.98
C VAL A 280 -45.14 43.87 -2.29
N GLY A 281 -44.21 43.52 -1.43
CA GLY A 281 -43.26 44.19 -0.61
C GLY A 281 -42.60 43.17 0.31
N ALA A 282 -41.46 43.55 0.84
CA ALA A 282 -40.67 42.86 1.83
C ALA A 282 -41.38 42.69 3.19
N ALA A 283 -41.00 41.67 3.93
CA ALA A 283 -40.62 41.66 5.34
C ALA A 283 -40.61 40.25 5.94
N GLY A 284 -39.50 39.83 6.56
CA GLY A 284 -39.53 38.87 7.65
C GLY A 284 -39.96 39.56 8.93
N PRO A 285 -39.84 39.04 10.13
CA PRO A 285 -39.34 37.75 10.60
C PRO A 285 -40.28 37.05 11.62
N ASP A 286 -39.74 36.00 12.26
CA ASP A 286 -40.18 35.39 13.51
C ASP A 286 -41.53 34.63 13.60
N ALA A 287 -41.40 33.35 13.91
CA ALA A 287 -41.97 32.78 15.12
C ALA A 287 -41.60 31.30 15.23
N ALA A 288 -41.00 31.04 16.37
CA ALA A 288 -40.96 29.72 16.97
C ALA A 288 -42.39 29.19 17.11
N ASP A 289 -42.53 27.85 16.98
CA ASP A 289 -43.22 27.09 18.02
C ASP A 289 -43.37 25.60 17.62
N ASP A 290 -43.19 24.80 18.66
CA ASP A 290 -43.74 23.51 18.96
C ASP A 290 -43.18 22.25 18.30
N VAL A 291 -42.27 21.66 19.09
CA VAL A 291 -42.02 20.23 19.12
C VAL A 291 -43.00 19.56 20.07
N PRO A 292 -43.81 18.58 19.61
CA PRO A 292 -44.46 17.65 20.53
C PRO A 292 -43.46 16.55 20.90
N GLY A 293 -43.21 16.40 22.19
CA GLY A 293 -42.51 15.28 22.78
C GLY A 293 -43.14 13.94 22.40
N HIS A 294 -42.30 13.01 21.97
CA HIS A 294 -42.71 11.61 21.85
C HIS A 294 -42.36 10.90 23.16
N ALA A 295 -43.42 10.64 23.91
CA ALA A 295 -43.43 9.67 24.98
C ALA A 295 -43.07 8.27 24.44
N GLY A 296 -42.18 7.58 25.16
CA GLY A 296 -41.75 6.24 24.83
C GLY A 296 -42.92 5.25 24.75
N VAL A 297 -42.97 4.52 23.65
CA VAL A 297 -43.75 3.30 23.51
C VAL A 297 -42.82 2.14 23.83
N PRO A 298 -43.12 1.32 24.85
CA PRO A 298 -42.35 0.10 25.11
C PRO A 298 -42.74 -0.98 24.12
N GLY A 299 -41.79 -1.54 23.36
CA GLY A 299 -41.99 -2.79 22.65
C GLY A 299 -41.81 -2.77 21.12
N ALA A 300 -40.85 -2.01 20.58
CA ALA A 300 -40.39 -2.26 19.22
C ALA A 300 -39.13 -3.13 19.27
N ALA A 301 -39.18 -4.31 18.62
CA ALA A 301 -38.00 -5.15 18.41
C ALA A 301 -36.86 -4.31 17.79
N PRO A 302 -35.57 -4.57 18.11
CA PRO A 302 -34.49 -3.80 17.57
C PRO A 302 -34.51 -3.90 16.04
N VAL A 303 -34.69 -2.77 15.37
CA VAL A 303 -34.67 -2.70 13.91
C VAL A 303 -33.24 -3.08 13.46
N GLY A 304 -33.11 -4.27 12.91
CA GLY A 304 -31.85 -4.79 12.45
C GLY A 304 -31.30 -3.93 11.32
N HIS A 305 -30.09 -3.40 11.49
CA HIS A 305 -29.32 -2.76 10.41
C HIS A 305 -28.25 -3.75 9.89
N PRO A 306 -27.73 -3.60 8.65
CA PRO A 306 -26.86 -4.57 8.01
C PRO A 306 -25.58 -4.95 8.80
N PHE A 307 -25.12 -4.05 9.67
CA PHE A 307 -23.91 -4.25 10.49
C PHE A 307 -24.22 -4.32 11.99
N ALA A 308 -25.39 -4.84 12.35
CA ALA A 308 -25.79 -5.03 13.76
C ALA A 308 -24.74 -5.89 14.50
N GLY A 309 -24.36 -5.49 15.71
CA GLY A 309 -23.33 -6.17 16.50
C GLY A 309 -21.89 -5.95 16.05
N ARG A 310 -21.64 -4.98 15.17
CA ARG A 310 -20.31 -4.59 14.74
C ARG A 310 -19.98 -3.16 15.16
N ASP A 311 -18.71 -2.91 15.47
CA ASP A 311 -18.20 -1.61 15.85
C ASP A 311 -17.70 -0.85 14.64
N PHE A 312 -18.05 0.44 14.56
CA PHE A 312 -17.56 1.35 13.54
C PHE A 312 -16.40 2.21 14.10
N ILE A 313 -15.25 2.15 13.44
CA ILE A 313 -14.05 2.88 13.84
C ILE A 313 -13.59 3.75 12.66
N VAL A 314 -13.36 5.03 12.88
CA VAL A 314 -12.80 5.92 11.85
C VAL A 314 -11.29 5.62 11.70
N LYS A 315 -10.88 5.12 10.55
CA LYS A 315 -9.46 4.84 10.20
C LYS A 315 -8.77 6.05 9.59
N ALA A 316 -9.49 6.77 8.73
CA ALA A 316 -8.94 7.95 8.06
C ALA A 316 -10.05 8.93 7.69
N THR A 317 -9.68 10.22 7.62
CA THR A 317 -10.54 11.30 7.13
C THR A 317 -9.80 12.02 6.02
N LEU A 318 -10.41 12.12 4.85
CA LEU A 318 -9.92 12.86 3.71
C LEU A 318 -10.66 14.19 3.63
N LEU A 319 -9.92 15.27 3.51
CA LEU A 319 -10.47 16.60 3.27
C LEU A 319 -10.16 16.99 1.83
N SER A 320 -11.20 17.17 1.02
CA SER A 320 -11.03 17.65 -0.36
C SER A 320 -10.69 19.14 -0.38
N ALA A 321 -10.15 19.64 -1.50
CA ALA A 321 -9.90 21.06 -1.72
C ALA A 321 -11.18 21.93 -1.61
N SER A 322 -12.36 21.31 -1.80
CA SER A 322 -13.67 21.96 -1.62
C SER A 322 -14.17 21.92 -0.18
N GLY A 323 -13.36 21.46 0.78
CA GLY A 323 -13.74 21.36 2.21
C GLY A 323 -14.64 20.18 2.55
N ARG A 324 -14.98 19.30 1.60
CA ARG A 324 -15.77 18.09 1.85
C ARG A 324 -14.93 17.04 2.58
N ARG A 325 -15.48 16.53 3.68
CA ARG A 325 -14.88 15.40 4.42
C ARG A 325 -15.44 14.07 3.93
N THR A 326 -14.55 13.12 3.69
CA THR A 326 -14.86 11.73 3.34
C THR A 326 -14.18 10.84 4.36
N TYR A 327 -14.90 9.88 4.93
CA TYR A 327 -14.40 9.00 5.95
C TYR A 327 -14.11 7.60 5.40
N LEU A 328 -13.08 6.99 5.97
CA LEU A 328 -12.81 5.57 5.84
C LEU A 328 -13.06 4.90 7.19
N PHE A 329 -14.04 4.01 7.23
CA PHE A 329 -14.43 3.28 8.43
C PHE A 329 -13.86 1.88 8.41
N ALA A 330 -13.39 1.38 9.56
CA ALA A 330 -13.26 -0.04 9.80
C ALA A 330 -14.51 -0.52 10.53
N VAL A 331 -15.07 -1.60 10.05
CA VAL A 331 -16.21 -2.28 10.68
C VAL A 331 -15.68 -3.58 11.25
N ARG A 332 -15.70 -3.68 12.59
CA ARG A 332 -15.11 -4.81 13.33
C ARG A 332 -16.21 -5.66 13.94
N GLY A 333 -16.17 -6.97 13.65
CA GLY A 333 -17.02 -7.96 14.28
C GLY A 333 -16.47 -8.43 15.63
N GLN A 334 -17.34 -9.01 16.44
CA GLN A 334 -16.97 -9.64 17.73
C GLN A 334 -16.05 -10.86 17.51
N ASP A 335 -16.09 -11.46 16.34
CA ASP A 335 -15.21 -12.55 15.88
C ASP A 335 -13.81 -12.11 15.50
N GLY A 336 -13.49 -10.81 15.64
CA GLY A 336 -12.22 -10.21 15.23
C GLY A 336 -12.12 -9.94 13.73
N SER A 337 -13.13 -10.25 12.94
CA SER A 337 -13.20 -9.88 11.52
C SER A 337 -13.22 -8.36 11.37
N GLU A 338 -12.41 -7.81 10.47
CA GLU A 338 -12.38 -6.37 10.17
C GLU A 338 -12.37 -6.16 8.66
N PHE A 339 -13.24 -5.28 8.18
CA PHE A 339 -13.25 -4.83 6.80
C PHE A 339 -13.45 -3.32 6.73
N THR A 340 -13.14 -2.72 5.61
CA THR A 340 -13.09 -1.26 5.47
C THR A 340 -14.16 -0.78 4.49
N LEU A 341 -14.90 0.26 4.88
CA LEU A 341 -15.96 0.90 4.09
C LEU A 341 -15.69 2.41 4.01
N THR A 342 -16.06 3.01 2.90
CA THR A 342 -16.10 4.47 2.75
C THR A 342 -17.47 5.02 3.20
N ASP A 343 -17.58 6.33 3.40
CA ASP A 343 -18.87 7.00 3.64
C ASP A 343 -19.87 6.75 2.49
N ARG A 344 -19.36 6.59 1.26
CA ARG A 344 -20.17 6.26 0.10
C ARG A 344 -20.73 4.83 0.19
N ASP A 345 -19.88 3.86 0.54
CA ASP A 345 -20.32 2.46 0.71
C ASP A 345 -21.40 2.35 1.79
N LEU A 346 -21.28 3.11 2.89
CA LEU A 346 -22.27 3.18 3.94
C LEU A 346 -23.57 3.83 3.44
N THR A 347 -23.46 4.91 2.67
CA THR A 347 -24.64 5.56 2.08
C THR A 347 -25.36 4.65 1.09
N ASP A 348 -24.63 3.92 0.25
CA ASP A 348 -25.19 2.96 -0.70
C ASP A 348 -25.89 1.77 0.01
N THR A 349 -25.47 1.44 1.23
CA THR A 349 -26.13 0.43 2.09
C THR A 349 -27.28 0.99 2.94
N GLY A 350 -27.58 2.28 2.84
CA GLY A 350 -28.73 2.91 3.47
C GLY A 350 -28.44 3.65 4.79
N TYR A 351 -27.15 3.86 5.11
CA TYR A 351 -26.75 4.72 6.24
C TYR A 351 -26.64 6.17 5.79
N ALA A 352 -26.99 7.08 6.69
CA ALA A 352 -26.60 8.47 6.58
C ALA A 352 -25.38 8.73 7.47
N VAL A 353 -24.37 9.41 6.93
CA VAL A 353 -23.11 9.74 7.61
C VAL A 353 -23.04 11.24 7.81
N VAL A 354 -23.05 11.70 9.06
CA VAL A 354 -22.94 13.12 9.41
C VAL A 354 -21.55 13.38 10.01
N PRO A 355 -20.74 14.21 9.37
CA PRO A 355 -19.41 14.57 9.88
C PRO A 355 -19.49 15.34 11.21
N ARG A 356 -18.78 14.87 12.25
CA ARG A 356 -18.66 15.54 13.55
C ARG A 356 -17.22 15.97 13.86
N GLY A 357 -16.32 15.91 12.89
CA GLY A 357 -14.92 16.33 13.03
C GLY A 357 -13.96 15.44 12.26
N ASN A 358 -12.66 15.56 12.49
CA ASN A 358 -11.67 14.75 11.79
C ASN A 358 -11.59 13.30 12.31
N CYS A 359 -12.09 13.07 13.54
CA CYS A 359 -12.02 11.77 14.22
C CYS A 359 -13.37 11.28 14.74
N ALA A 360 -14.48 11.84 14.25
CA ALA A 360 -15.81 11.42 14.66
C ALA A 360 -16.82 11.62 13.53
N ALA A 361 -17.72 10.66 13.37
CA ALA A 361 -18.87 10.73 12.50
C ALA A 361 -20.08 10.12 13.21
N GLU A 362 -21.24 10.69 12.98
CA GLU A 362 -22.51 10.13 13.40
C GLU A 362 -23.08 9.33 12.25
N LEU A 363 -23.56 8.13 12.57
CA LEU A 363 -24.14 7.19 11.61
C LEU A 363 -25.60 6.96 11.99
N SER A 364 -26.50 7.05 11.03
CA SER A 364 -27.89 6.67 11.22
C SER A 364 -28.36 5.77 10.09
N PHE A 365 -29.27 4.82 10.39
CA PHE A 365 -29.83 3.88 9.40
C PHE A 365 -31.33 4.07 9.27
N LYS A 366 -31.84 3.89 8.05
CA LYS A 366 -33.26 3.92 7.74
C LYS A 366 -33.97 2.88 8.62
N GLY A 367 -34.69 3.29 9.66
CA GLY A 367 -35.33 2.40 10.62
C GLY A 367 -35.06 2.76 12.07
N GLY A 368 -34.38 3.89 12.34
CA GLY A 368 -34.26 4.46 13.67
C GLY A 368 -33.02 4.08 14.47
N TRP A 369 -32.05 3.33 13.89
CA TRP A 369 -30.76 3.11 14.52
C TRP A 369 -29.86 4.32 14.33
N SER A 370 -29.14 4.73 15.39
CA SER A 370 -28.10 5.73 15.34
C SER A 370 -26.91 5.31 16.21
N GLY A 371 -25.71 5.67 15.79
CA GLY A 371 -24.46 5.37 16.48
C GLY A 371 -23.35 6.34 16.12
N TYR A 372 -22.24 6.27 16.84
CA TYR A 372 -21.06 7.10 16.59
C TYR A 372 -19.87 6.24 16.23
N ALA A 373 -19.11 6.68 15.24
CA ALA A 373 -17.80 6.15 14.90
C ALA A 373 -16.71 7.14 15.32
N ALA A 374 -15.67 6.65 16.00
CA ALA A 374 -14.52 7.46 16.43
C ALA A 374 -13.20 6.83 16.01
N CYS A 375 -12.07 7.60 16.00
CA CYS A 375 -10.74 7.06 15.74
C CYS A 375 -10.33 6.05 16.82
N ALA A 376 -9.58 5.02 16.41
CA ALA A 376 -8.99 4.05 17.34
C ALA A 376 -8.02 4.76 18.30
N GLY A 377 -8.21 4.54 19.62
CA GLY A 377 -7.40 5.17 20.68
C GLY A 377 -8.10 6.24 21.51
N ARG A 378 -9.28 6.69 21.11
CA ARG A 378 -10.21 7.40 22.02
C ARG A 378 -11.29 6.40 22.39
N SER A 379 -11.21 5.91 23.62
CA SER A 379 -12.20 5.00 24.20
C SER A 379 -13.61 5.45 23.86
N ALA A 380 -14.40 4.50 23.38
CA ALA A 380 -15.80 4.67 23.12
C ALA A 380 -16.45 5.43 24.27
N LEU A 381 -17.03 6.59 23.97
CA LEU A 381 -18.09 7.10 24.77
C LEU A 381 -19.21 6.06 24.67
N GLY A 382 -19.35 5.26 25.73
CA GLY A 382 -20.39 4.28 25.85
C GLY A 382 -21.73 4.92 25.54
N ASN A 383 -22.66 4.09 25.08
CA ASN A 383 -24.08 4.43 24.94
C ASN A 383 -24.61 5.01 26.26
N ALA A 384 -24.47 6.31 26.43
CA ALA A 384 -25.14 7.05 27.48
C ALA A 384 -26.20 7.94 26.81
N PRO A 385 -27.46 7.88 27.27
CA PRO A 385 -28.48 8.79 26.80
C PRO A 385 -28.11 10.25 27.14
N PRO A 386 -28.60 11.23 26.38
CA PRO A 386 -28.23 12.63 26.59
C PRO A 386 -28.63 13.09 28.00
N ALA A 387 -27.63 13.43 28.81
CA ALA A 387 -27.88 14.02 30.12
C ALA A 387 -28.42 15.44 29.92
N GLN A 388 -29.54 15.71 30.52
CA GLN A 388 -30.15 17.01 30.65
C GLN A 388 -29.15 18.00 31.26
N ALA A 389 -29.11 19.20 30.68
CA ALA A 389 -28.34 20.32 31.17
C ALA A 389 -28.73 20.68 32.63
N ALA A 390 -27.83 20.46 33.56
CA ALA A 390 -27.91 21.02 34.91
C ALA A 390 -27.03 22.28 34.99
N ALA A 391 -27.56 23.29 35.61
CA ALA A 391 -27.03 24.62 35.82
C ALA A 391 -25.67 24.64 36.54
N PRO A 392 -24.87 25.73 36.42
CA PRO A 392 -23.50 25.76 36.90
C PRO A 392 -23.45 25.92 38.43
N SER A 393 -22.81 25.02 39.13
CA SER A 393 -22.40 25.18 40.51
C SER A 393 -20.89 25.46 40.59
N VAL A 394 -20.59 26.46 41.39
CA VAL A 394 -19.30 27.03 41.74
C VAL A 394 -18.35 25.97 42.33
N PRO A 395 -17.02 26.02 42.05
CA PRO A 395 -16.08 25.04 42.54
C PRO A 395 -15.61 25.34 43.97
N PRO A 396 -15.37 24.33 44.83
CA PRO A 396 -14.49 24.49 45.97
C PRO A 396 -13.03 24.18 45.63
N ALA A 397 -12.16 24.92 46.30
CA ALA A 397 -10.72 24.96 46.13
C ALA A 397 -9.98 23.64 46.46
N ALA A 398 -8.91 23.50 45.75
CA ALA A 398 -7.63 22.85 46.05
C ALA A 398 -7.53 21.74 47.10
N ALA A 399 -7.08 20.57 46.68
CA ALA A 399 -6.14 19.76 47.47
C ALA A 399 -5.37 18.75 46.57
N ASN A 400 -4.07 18.91 46.67
CA ASN A 400 -3.01 17.90 46.57
C ASN A 400 -2.66 17.21 45.23
N SER A 401 -1.68 17.83 44.62
CA SER A 401 -0.70 17.18 43.73
C SER A 401 0.03 16.07 44.48
N ALA A 402 -0.24 14.83 44.11
CA ALA A 402 0.61 13.71 44.47
C ALA A 402 1.83 13.69 43.54
N ALA A 403 2.97 14.09 44.05
CA ALA A 403 4.26 14.03 43.40
C ALA A 403 4.63 12.55 43.13
N VAL A 404 4.90 12.23 41.88
CA VAL A 404 5.52 10.97 41.49
C VAL A 404 6.94 10.92 42.03
N ARG A 405 7.18 10.13 43.05
CA ARG A 405 8.53 9.84 43.55
C ARG A 405 9.21 8.88 42.60
N VAL A 406 10.17 9.36 41.83
CA VAL A 406 11.11 8.51 41.08
C VAL A 406 12.18 8.08 42.10
N THR A 407 12.17 6.77 42.43
CA THR A 407 13.23 6.16 43.24
C THR A 407 14.32 5.69 42.27
N VAL A 408 15.45 6.40 42.26
CA VAL A 408 16.66 5.96 41.55
C VAL A 408 17.33 4.90 42.44
N VAL A 409 17.38 3.65 41.96
CA VAL A 409 18.14 2.59 42.57
C VAL A 409 19.59 2.74 42.13
N PRO A 410 20.57 2.91 43.04
CA PRO A 410 21.98 3.01 42.62
C PRO A 410 22.48 1.65 42.15
N ASP A 411 23.19 1.64 41.02
CA ASP A 411 23.87 0.50 40.45
C ASP A 411 25.02 0.09 41.33
N THR A 412 24.88 -1.06 42.01
CA THR A 412 25.91 -1.64 42.90
C THR A 412 26.87 -2.59 42.18
N SER A 413 26.92 -2.62 40.87
CA SER A 413 27.75 -3.53 40.07
C SER A 413 29.21 -3.12 39.90
N ARG A 414 29.66 -2.01 40.53
CA ARG A 414 31.06 -1.57 40.51
C ARG A 414 31.67 -1.55 41.92
N LEU A 415 32.10 -2.68 42.38
CA LEU A 415 33.07 -2.75 43.46
C LEU A 415 34.50 -2.69 42.89
N PRO A 416 35.38 -1.86 43.47
CA PRO A 416 36.77 -1.79 43.01
C PRO A 416 37.52 -3.06 43.39
N ARG A 417 38.19 -3.67 42.41
CA ARG A 417 39.16 -4.77 42.69
C ARG A 417 40.34 -4.17 43.44
N SER A 418 40.56 -4.67 44.67
CA SER A 418 41.79 -4.44 45.42
C SER A 418 42.95 -5.11 44.68
N ILE A 419 43.98 -4.30 44.46
CA ILE A 419 45.31 -4.75 44.01
C ILE A 419 46.01 -5.38 45.23
N ASN A 420 46.37 -6.63 45.14
CA ASN A 420 47.53 -7.26 45.78
C ASN A 420 48.23 -8.15 44.78
#